data_f0fb6e1141ce20839806346e626220be
#
_entry.id   f0fb6e1141ce20839806346e626220be
#
_cell.length_a   1.000
_cell.length_b   1.000
_cell.length_c   1.000
_cell.angle_alpha   90.00
_cell.angle_beta   90.00
_cell.angle_gamma   90.00
#
_symmetry.space_group_name_H-M   'P 1'
#
loop_
_entity.id
_entity.type
_entity.pdbx_description
1 polymer ?
#
loop_
_entity_poly.entity_id
_entity_poly.type
_entity_poly.pdbx_seq_one_letter_code
_entity_poly.pdbx_strand_id
1 'polypeptide(L)'
;QMCIRDSMAAGMGSRYGGLKQIDPVDKEGHIIMDFSLFDAKRAGFEKVIFIIKKENEDSFREAVGNRMAKYMEVSYVFQDINNIPEGFEVPEGRVKPWGTGHAVLSCIDEIDGPFAVINADDYYGKHAFEAIYNYLSEHEDDDKYRYAMVGYLLKNTVTDNGHVARGICTTNEAVSYTHLTLPTICSV
;
A
#
# COMPACT_ATOMS: atom_id res chain seq x y z
N GLN A 1 16.57 9.37 -0.35
CA GLN A 1 15.24 9.66 -0.95
C GLN A 1 14.22 8.73 -0.30
N MET A 2 13.15 9.28 0.25
CA MET A 2 12.16 8.50 0.96
C MET A 2 10.95 8.22 0.05
N CYS A 3 10.64 6.93 -0.15
CA CYS A 3 9.61 6.50 -1.08
C CYS A 3 8.34 6.09 -0.35
N ILE A 4 7.19 6.45 -0.90
CA ILE A 4 5.93 5.80 -0.56
C ILE A 4 5.60 4.80 -1.65
N ARG A 5 5.05 3.67 -1.25
CA ARG A 5 4.66 2.61 -2.15
C ARG A 5 3.18 2.35 -2.03
N ASP A 6 2.49 2.52 -3.11
CA ASP A 6 1.09 2.15 -3.21
C ASP A 6 0.97 0.74 -3.78
N SER A 7 0.56 -0.20 -2.96
CA SER A 7 0.22 -1.53 -3.40
C SER A 7 -1.20 -1.53 -3.94
N MET A 8 -1.37 -1.04 -5.16
CA MET A 8 -2.55 -1.38 -5.90
C MET A 8 -2.49 -2.87 -6.22
N ALA A 9 -2.84 -3.69 -5.25
CA ALA A 9 -3.11 -5.08 -5.50
C ALA A 9 -4.02 -5.14 -6.73
N ALA A 10 -3.61 -5.93 -7.71
CA ALA A 10 -4.35 -6.24 -8.91
C ALA A 10 -5.68 -6.99 -8.62
N GLY A 11 -6.38 -6.58 -7.57
CA GLY A 11 -7.71 -7.00 -7.20
C GLY A 11 -8.71 -6.26 -8.06
N MET A 12 -9.07 -6.85 -9.21
CA MET A 12 -10.34 -6.52 -9.83
C MET A 12 -11.42 -6.86 -8.81
N GLY A 13 -12.05 -5.83 -8.23
CA GLY A 13 -13.29 -6.01 -7.50
C GLY A 13 -14.30 -6.62 -8.46
N SER A 14 -14.52 -7.92 -8.37
CA SER A 14 -15.37 -8.72 -9.28
C SER A 14 -16.83 -8.27 -9.32
N ARG A 15 -17.20 -7.25 -8.55
CA ARG A 15 -18.57 -6.75 -8.43
C ARG A 15 -18.88 -5.52 -9.28
N TYR A 16 -17.89 -4.82 -9.85
CA TYR A 16 -18.11 -3.51 -10.50
C TYR A 16 -17.45 -3.34 -11.88
N GLY A 17 -16.82 -4.36 -12.46
CA GLY A 17 -16.33 -4.34 -13.85
C GLY A 17 -15.29 -3.26 -14.20
N GLY A 18 -14.72 -2.53 -13.23
CA GLY A 18 -13.77 -1.44 -13.42
C GLY A 18 -12.70 -1.39 -12.35
N LEU A 19 -11.79 -0.42 -12.48
CA LEU A 19 -10.78 -0.09 -11.46
C LEU A 19 -11.47 0.65 -10.30
N LYS A 20 -11.97 -0.09 -9.32
CA LYS A 20 -12.66 0.47 -8.15
C LYS A 20 -11.85 1.53 -7.38
N GLN A 21 -10.53 1.47 -7.51
CA GLN A 21 -9.60 2.36 -6.83
C GLN A 21 -9.59 3.79 -7.39
N ILE A 22 -10.16 4.00 -8.58
CA ILE A 22 -10.25 5.31 -9.21
C ILE A 22 -11.66 5.90 -9.19
N ASP A 23 -12.59 5.28 -8.45
CA ASP A 23 -13.93 5.85 -8.27
C ASP A 23 -13.87 7.15 -7.44
N PRO A 24 -14.44 8.26 -7.94
CA PRO A 24 -14.46 9.51 -7.20
C PRO A 24 -15.21 9.40 -5.88
N VAL A 25 -14.66 10.02 -4.84
CA VAL A 25 -15.28 10.07 -3.50
C VAL A 25 -15.90 11.44 -3.19
N ASP A 26 -15.66 12.43 -4.05
CA ASP A 26 -16.23 13.77 -3.92
C ASP A 26 -16.71 14.33 -5.28
N LYS A 27 -17.31 15.53 -5.25
CA LYS A 27 -17.85 16.21 -6.44
C LYS A 27 -16.78 16.80 -7.36
N GLU A 28 -15.58 16.98 -6.83
CA GLU A 28 -14.40 17.49 -7.55
C GLU A 28 -13.67 16.36 -8.31
N GLY A 29 -14.08 15.11 -8.11
CA GLY A 29 -13.51 13.95 -8.78
C GLY A 29 -12.26 13.39 -8.11
N HIS A 30 -12.02 13.74 -6.84
CA HIS A 30 -10.91 13.14 -6.07
C HIS A 30 -11.22 11.69 -5.69
N ILE A 31 -10.20 10.87 -5.69
CA ILE A 31 -10.24 9.48 -5.24
C ILE A 31 -9.58 9.35 -3.87
N ILE A 32 -9.80 8.24 -3.16
CA ILE A 32 -9.23 8.01 -1.81
C ILE A 32 -7.71 8.18 -1.82
N MET A 33 -7.06 7.68 -2.86
CA MET A 33 -5.61 7.76 -3.02
C MET A 33 -5.08 9.20 -3.07
N ASP A 34 -5.82 10.14 -3.65
CA ASP A 34 -5.39 11.53 -3.71
C ASP A 34 -5.15 12.11 -2.31
N PHE A 35 -6.02 11.79 -1.36
CA PHE A 35 -5.88 12.23 0.03
C PHE A 35 -4.66 11.59 0.70
N SER A 36 -4.44 10.29 0.49
CA SER A 36 -3.29 9.58 1.03
C SER A 36 -1.97 10.15 0.47
N LEU A 37 -1.89 10.38 -0.85
CA LEU A 37 -0.69 10.93 -1.49
C LEU A 37 -0.44 12.40 -1.11
N PHE A 38 -1.51 13.18 -0.93
CA PHE A 38 -1.39 14.55 -0.42
C PHE A 38 -0.80 14.57 1.00
N ASP A 39 -1.30 13.73 1.89
CA ASP A 39 -0.79 13.63 3.26
C ASP A 39 0.66 13.09 3.29
N ALA A 40 0.97 12.12 2.44
CA ALA A 40 2.32 11.61 2.27
C ALA A 40 3.31 12.70 1.82
N LYS A 41 2.93 13.46 0.79
CA LYS A 41 3.76 14.59 0.31
C LYS A 41 3.99 15.61 1.40
N ARG A 42 2.97 15.94 2.18
CA ARG A 42 3.08 16.87 3.32
C ARG A 42 3.99 16.34 4.42
N ALA A 43 4.00 15.04 4.65
CA ALA A 43 4.89 14.41 5.63
C ALA A 43 6.36 14.41 5.19
N GLY A 44 6.64 14.59 3.89
CA GLY A 44 8.00 14.66 3.35
C GLY A 44 8.37 13.56 2.36
N PHE A 45 7.47 12.65 2.02
CA PHE A 45 7.72 11.66 0.98
C PHE A 45 7.88 12.33 -0.39
N GLU A 46 8.85 11.90 -1.16
CA GLU A 46 9.24 12.55 -2.42
C GLU A 46 8.87 11.73 -3.65
N LYS A 47 8.80 10.41 -3.51
CA LYS A 47 8.54 9.46 -4.60
C LYS A 47 7.37 8.54 -4.25
N VAL A 48 6.52 8.27 -5.24
CA VAL A 48 5.50 7.22 -5.18
C VAL A 48 5.76 6.16 -6.24
N ILE A 49 5.64 4.90 -5.87
CA ILE A 49 5.77 3.76 -6.77
C ILE A 49 4.41 3.07 -6.83
N PHE A 50 3.75 3.14 -7.97
CA PHE A 50 2.49 2.45 -8.21
C PHE A 50 2.72 1.04 -8.71
N ILE A 51 2.14 0.07 -8.01
CA ILE A 51 2.15 -1.33 -8.45
C ILE A 51 0.82 -1.64 -9.07
N ILE A 52 0.84 -1.79 -10.37
CA ILE A 52 -0.35 -2.01 -11.18
C ILE A 52 -0.17 -3.22 -12.10
N LYS A 53 -1.24 -3.63 -12.74
CA LYS A 53 -1.14 -4.53 -13.89
C LYS A 53 -0.76 -3.73 -15.13
N LYS A 54 0.07 -4.32 -15.98
CA LYS A 54 0.51 -3.67 -17.24
C LYS A 54 -0.67 -3.24 -18.12
N GLU A 55 -1.70 -4.05 -18.17
CA GLU A 55 -2.94 -3.77 -18.94
C GLU A 55 -3.70 -2.52 -18.48
N ASN A 56 -3.47 -2.07 -17.26
CA ASN A 56 -4.15 -0.92 -16.66
C ASN A 56 -3.29 0.36 -16.70
N GLU A 57 -2.09 0.31 -17.26
CA GLU A 57 -1.13 1.42 -17.18
C GLU A 57 -1.68 2.72 -17.73
N ASP A 58 -2.19 2.71 -18.96
CA ASP A 58 -2.65 3.94 -19.64
C ASP A 58 -3.82 4.57 -18.89
N SER A 59 -4.82 3.77 -18.52
CA SER A 59 -6.00 4.25 -17.76
C SER A 59 -5.61 4.80 -16.40
N PHE A 60 -4.64 4.15 -15.74
CA PHE A 60 -4.18 4.59 -14.43
C PHE A 60 -3.34 5.87 -14.51
N ARG A 61 -2.46 5.98 -15.52
CA ARG A 61 -1.70 7.21 -15.76
C ARG A 61 -2.62 8.40 -16.01
N GLU A 62 -3.68 8.22 -16.80
CA GLU A 62 -4.65 9.27 -17.09
C GLU A 62 -5.43 9.67 -15.85
N ALA A 63 -5.92 8.69 -15.07
CA ALA A 63 -6.78 8.94 -13.91
C ALA A 63 -6.01 9.52 -12.71
N VAL A 64 -4.79 9.06 -12.45
CA VAL A 64 -4.01 9.37 -11.24
C VAL A 64 -2.61 9.86 -11.55
N GLY A 65 -1.85 9.08 -12.31
CA GLY A 65 -0.42 9.26 -12.44
C GLY A 65 0.01 10.61 -12.96
N ASN A 66 -0.61 11.09 -14.03
CA ASN A 66 -0.31 12.39 -14.64
C ASN A 66 -0.61 13.57 -13.70
N ARG A 67 -1.59 13.40 -12.81
CA ARG A 67 -1.93 14.39 -11.79
C ARG A 67 -0.88 14.39 -10.68
N MET A 68 -0.50 13.23 -10.18
CA MET A 68 0.49 13.08 -9.11
C MET A 68 1.89 13.47 -9.54
N ALA A 69 2.29 13.24 -10.79
CA ALA A 69 3.59 13.62 -11.34
C ALA A 69 3.87 15.14 -11.27
N LYS A 70 2.85 15.96 -11.04
CA LYS A 70 3.02 17.41 -10.81
C LYS A 70 3.52 17.74 -9.39
N TYR A 71 3.39 16.82 -8.45
CA TYR A 71 3.64 17.05 -7.03
C TYR A 71 4.78 16.20 -6.47
N MET A 72 5.03 15.03 -7.03
CA MET A 72 6.06 14.11 -6.57
C MET A 72 6.57 13.23 -7.70
N GLU A 73 7.73 12.61 -7.51
CA GLU A 73 8.26 11.64 -8.46
C GLU A 73 7.35 10.40 -8.52
N VAL A 74 7.06 9.93 -9.72
CA VAL A 74 6.15 8.80 -9.96
C VAL A 74 6.85 7.72 -10.75
N SER A 75 6.88 6.51 -10.21
CA SER A 75 7.31 5.29 -10.91
C SER A 75 6.17 4.27 -10.97
N TYR A 76 6.26 3.36 -11.93
CA TYR A 76 5.30 2.29 -12.12
C TYR A 76 6.02 0.95 -12.16
N VAL A 77 5.51 0.00 -11.39
CA VAL A 77 5.99 -1.37 -11.36
C VAL A 77 4.84 -2.31 -11.69
N PHE A 78 5.14 -3.33 -12.47
CA PHE A 78 4.14 -4.29 -12.92
C PHE A 78 4.33 -5.61 -12.18
N GLN A 79 3.29 -6.03 -11.46
CA GLN A 79 3.30 -7.33 -10.82
C GLN A 79 3.03 -8.42 -11.86
N ASP A 80 4.06 -9.17 -12.23
CA ASP A 80 3.97 -10.32 -13.13
C ASP A 80 4.03 -11.62 -12.34
N ILE A 81 3.08 -12.53 -12.57
CA ILE A 81 3.03 -13.84 -11.91
C ILE A 81 4.24 -14.72 -12.21
N ASN A 82 4.93 -14.46 -13.33
CA ASN A 82 6.11 -15.21 -13.75
C ASN A 82 7.41 -14.64 -13.14
N ASN A 83 7.37 -13.42 -12.61
CA ASN A 83 8.54 -12.83 -11.97
C ASN A 83 8.65 -13.30 -10.51
N ILE A 84 9.14 -14.51 -10.33
CA ILE A 84 9.32 -15.15 -9.02
C ILE A 84 10.79 -15.45 -8.76
N PRO A 85 11.21 -15.56 -7.49
CA PRO A 85 12.59 -15.89 -7.13
C PRO A 85 13.05 -17.20 -7.75
N GLU A 86 14.36 -17.30 -7.98
CA GLU A 86 14.99 -18.52 -8.48
C GLU A 86 14.67 -19.72 -7.57
N GLY A 87 14.44 -20.88 -8.18
CA GLY A 87 14.10 -22.11 -7.46
C GLY A 87 12.61 -22.32 -7.21
N PHE A 88 11.75 -21.39 -7.64
CA PHE A 88 10.30 -21.55 -7.58
C PHE A 88 9.71 -21.65 -8.99
N GLU A 89 8.58 -22.34 -9.10
CA GLU A 89 7.83 -22.50 -10.34
C GLU A 89 6.40 -21.97 -10.17
N VAL A 90 5.85 -21.40 -11.25
CA VAL A 90 4.44 -20.99 -11.27
C VAL A 90 3.57 -22.23 -11.45
N PRO A 91 2.66 -22.54 -10.52
CA PRO A 91 1.76 -23.67 -10.67
C PRO A 91 0.95 -23.59 -11.97
N GLU A 92 0.73 -24.72 -12.63
CA GLU A 92 -0.06 -24.79 -13.85
C GLU A 92 -1.47 -24.22 -13.63
N GLY A 93 -1.94 -23.41 -14.55
CA GLY A 93 -3.25 -22.76 -14.50
C GLY A 93 -3.39 -21.60 -13.52
N ARG A 94 -2.29 -21.15 -12.90
CA ARG A 94 -2.36 -19.97 -12.02
C ARG A 94 -2.57 -18.69 -12.83
N VAL A 95 -3.69 -17.99 -12.56
CA VAL A 95 -4.04 -16.70 -13.18
C VAL A 95 -4.10 -15.56 -12.16
N LYS A 96 -4.18 -15.91 -10.85
CA LYS A 96 -4.22 -14.89 -9.78
C LYS A 96 -2.82 -14.41 -9.44
N PRO A 97 -2.62 -13.09 -9.23
CA PRO A 97 -1.33 -12.57 -8.78
C PRO A 97 -0.96 -13.18 -7.42
N TRP A 98 0.31 -13.16 -7.10
CA TRP A 98 0.82 -13.46 -5.78
C TRP A 98 0.39 -12.37 -4.79
N GLY A 99 0.48 -12.64 -3.50
CA GLY A 99 0.06 -11.69 -2.47
C GLY A 99 0.87 -10.39 -2.43
N THR A 100 0.55 -9.55 -1.44
CA THR A 100 1.16 -8.22 -1.24
C THR A 100 2.68 -8.28 -1.06
N GLY A 101 3.22 -9.33 -0.44
CA GLY A 101 4.67 -9.53 -0.33
C GLY A 101 5.38 -9.58 -1.68
N HIS A 102 4.80 -10.29 -2.66
CA HIS A 102 5.34 -10.32 -4.02
C HIS A 102 5.22 -8.98 -4.73
N ALA A 103 4.13 -8.27 -4.51
CA ALA A 103 3.99 -6.90 -5.01
C ALA A 103 5.11 -6.00 -4.45
N VAL A 104 5.46 -6.15 -3.16
CA VAL A 104 6.62 -5.49 -2.53
C VAL A 104 7.93 -5.90 -3.21
N LEU A 105 8.14 -7.16 -3.42
CA LEU A 105 9.36 -7.67 -4.07
C LEU A 105 9.54 -7.16 -5.49
N SER A 106 8.45 -6.97 -6.24
CA SER A 106 8.50 -6.46 -7.62
C SER A 106 9.09 -5.05 -7.74
N CYS A 107 9.21 -4.31 -6.64
CA CYS A 107 9.79 -2.96 -6.64
C CYS A 107 11.25 -2.90 -6.20
N ILE A 108 11.93 -4.02 -6.07
CA ILE A 108 13.29 -4.07 -5.53
C ILE A 108 14.26 -3.16 -6.27
N ASP A 109 14.13 -3.04 -7.58
CA ASP A 109 14.99 -2.22 -8.44
C ASP A 109 14.62 -0.72 -8.42
N GLU A 110 13.48 -0.35 -7.84
CA GLU A 110 12.97 1.02 -7.76
C GLU A 110 13.18 1.66 -6.39
N ILE A 111 13.58 0.85 -5.40
CA ILE A 111 13.73 1.28 -4.00
C ILE A 111 15.21 1.33 -3.66
N ASP A 112 15.67 2.52 -3.31
CA ASP A 112 17.06 2.81 -2.93
C ASP A 112 17.21 3.33 -1.50
N GLY A 113 16.15 3.28 -0.69
CA GLY A 113 16.15 3.78 0.69
C GLY A 113 14.92 3.37 1.49
N PRO A 114 14.69 4.00 2.65
CA PRO A 114 13.53 3.73 3.48
C PRO A 114 12.22 3.98 2.73
N PHE A 115 11.25 3.10 2.91
CA PHE A 115 9.97 3.19 2.23
C PHE A 115 8.79 2.78 3.12
N ALA A 116 7.61 3.30 2.80
CA ALA A 116 6.34 2.90 3.40
C ALA A 116 5.46 2.19 2.36
N VAL A 117 4.62 1.27 2.81
CA VAL A 117 3.66 0.54 1.98
C VAL A 117 2.25 0.90 2.43
N ILE A 118 1.41 1.30 1.48
CA ILE A 118 -0.01 1.59 1.72
C ILE A 118 -0.89 0.85 0.71
N ASN A 119 -2.17 0.69 1.03
CA ASN A 119 -3.17 0.21 0.08
C ASN A 119 -3.83 1.41 -0.61
N ALA A 120 -4.12 1.28 -1.89
CA ALA A 120 -4.73 2.32 -2.71
C ALA A 120 -6.16 2.69 -2.32
N ASP A 121 -6.87 1.77 -1.69
CA ASP A 121 -8.28 1.88 -1.34
C ASP A 121 -8.52 2.16 0.16
N ASP A 122 -7.44 2.39 0.92
CA ASP A 122 -7.51 2.74 2.33
C ASP A 122 -7.15 4.22 2.57
N TYR A 123 -7.84 4.86 3.52
CA TYR A 123 -7.50 6.18 4.02
C TYR A 123 -6.80 6.10 5.37
N TYR A 124 -5.58 6.58 5.45
CA TYR A 124 -4.72 6.47 6.64
C TYR A 124 -4.74 7.70 7.53
N GLY A 125 -5.02 8.88 6.96
CA GLY A 125 -4.98 10.17 7.65
C GLY A 125 -3.56 10.73 7.83
N LYS A 126 -3.47 12.04 7.94
CA LYS A 126 -2.20 12.78 7.96
C LYS A 126 -1.23 12.33 9.04
N HIS A 127 -1.72 12.03 10.23
CA HIS A 127 -0.87 11.66 11.37
C HIS A 127 -0.17 10.31 11.17
N ALA A 128 -0.77 9.40 10.40
CA ALA A 128 -0.13 8.15 10.06
C ALA A 128 1.12 8.36 9.20
N PHE A 129 1.02 9.23 8.19
CA PHE A 129 2.14 9.57 7.32
C PHE A 129 3.23 10.34 8.08
N GLU A 130 2.87 11.28 8.94
CA GLU A 130 3.82 12.00 9.80
C GLU A 130 4.58 11.02 10.72
N ALA A 131 3.85 10.10 11.37
CA ALA A 131 4.46 9.15 12.29
C ALA A 131 5.42 8.18 11.59
N ILE A 132 5.02 7.59 10.46
CA ILE A 132 5.87 6.65 9.74
C ILE A 132 7.06 7.35 9.08
N TYR A 133 6.88 8.57 8.56
CA TYR A 133 7.96 9.37 8.00
C TYR A 133 9.03 9.70 9.04
N ASN A 134 8.62 10.18 10.22
CA ASN A 134 9.53 10.49 11.32
C ASN A 134 10.31 9.25 11.74
N TYR A 135 9.63 8.12 11.92
CA TYR A 135 10.31 6.86 12.25
C TYR A 135 11.37 6.47 11.21
N LEU A 136 11.01 6.51 9.93
CA LEU A 136 11.93 6.17 8.84
C LEU A 136 13.10 7.15 8.70
N SER A 137 12.89 8.43 9.09
CA SER A 137 13.93 9.46 9.05
C SER A 137 14.91 9.36 10.20
N GLU A 138 14.47 8.86 11.35
CA GLU A 138 15.25 8.81 12.59
C GLU A 138 16.04 7.50 12.75
N HIS A 139 15.74 6.49 11.93
CA HIS A 139 16.34 5.17 12.04
C HIS A 139 17.11 4.83 10.76
N GLU A 140 18.37 4.52 10.92
CA GLU A 140 19.22 3.99 9.86
C GLU A 140 19.27 2.46 9.93
N ASP A 141 19.60 1.83 8.82
CA ASP A 141 19.86 0.39 8.78
C ASP A 141 21.13 0.07 9.57
N ASP A 142 21.03 -0.96 10.40
CA ASP A 142 22.12 -1.53 11.16
C ASP A 142 22.22 -3.05 10.89
N ASP A 143 22.68 -3.82 11.83
CA ASP A 143 22.75 -5.29 11.75
C ASP A 143 21.38 -5.99 11.88
N LYS A 144 20.29 -5.22 11.98
CA LYS A 144 18.92 -5.72 12.14
C LYS A 144 17.97 -5.11 11.12
N TYR A 145 17.00 -5.91 10.68
CA TYR A 145 15.90 -5.39 9.90
C TYR A 145 14.98 -4.53 10.76
N ARG A 146 14.72 -3.30 10.32
CA ARG A 146 13.84 -2.37 11.02
C ARG A 146 12.52 -2.23 10.28
N TYR A 147 11.46 -2.64 10.96
CA TYR A 147 10.10 -2.53 10.44
C TYR A 147 9.25 -1.70 11.40
N ALA A 148 8.34 -0.92 10.84
CA ALA A 148 7.37 -0.16 11.60
C ALA A 148 5.98 -0.32 10.99
N MET A 149 4.97 -0.19 11.83
CA MET A 149 3.56 -0.21 11.41
C MET A 149 2.79 0.81 12.23
N VAL A 150 1.96 1.60 11.55
CA VAL A 150 1.06 2.52 12.24
C VAL A 150 -0.17 1.77 12.71
N GLY A 151 -0.35 1.68 14.03
CA GLY A 151 -1.52 1.06 14.66
C GLY A 151 -2.65 2.06 14.85
N TYR A 152 -3.90 1.60 14.70
CA TYR A 152 -5.11 2.37 14.93
C TYR A 152 -5.91 1.81 16.08
N LEU A 153 -6.60 2.67 16.83
CA LEU A 153 -7.53 2.20 17.83
C LEU A 153 -8.67 1.45 17.15
N LEU A 154 -8.88 0.18 17.53
CA LEU A 154 -9.84 -0.71 16.88
C LEU A 154 -11.23 -0.09 16.76
N LYS A 155 -11.71 0.58 17.82
CA LYS A 155 -13.02 1.26 17.83
C LYS A 155 -13.20 2.31 16.74
N ASN A 156 -12.10 2.86 16.19
CA ASN A 156 -12.13 3.87 15.14
C ASN A 156 -12.06 3.25 13.73
N THR A 157 -11.95 1.93 13.63
CA THR A 157 -11.80 1.21 12.37
C THR A 157 -12.98 0.31 12.03
N VAL A 158 -14.01 0.32 12.89
CA VAL A 158 -15.25 -0.43 12.68
C VAL A 158 -16.34 0.48 12.13
N THR A 159 -17.36 -0.10 11.51
CA THR A 159 -18.49 0.61 10.92
C THR A 159 -19.78 -0.13 11.22
N ASP A 160 -20.89 0.61 11.36
CA ASP A 160 -22.24 0.05 11.49
C ASP A 160 -22.80 -0.46 10.15
N ASN A 161 -22.12 -0.17 9.03
CA ASN A 161 -22.58 -0.45 7.66
C ASN A 161 -21.96 -1.73 7.07
N GLY A 162 -21.79 -2.77 7.87
CA GLY A 162 -21.32 -4.07 7.41
C GLY A 162 -20.16 -4.64 8.22
N HIS A 163 -19.69 -5.81 7.79
CA HIS A 163 -18.59 -6.50 8.47
C HIS A 163 -17.25 -6.04 7.90
N VAL A 164 -16.29 -5.78 8.81
CA VAL A 164 -14.91 -5.47 8.46
C VAL A 164 -13.97 -6.47 9.15
N ALA A 165 -12.95 -6.92 8.42
CA ALA A 165 -11.87 -7.73 8.99
C ALA A 165 -10.72 -6.81 9.41
N ARG A 166 -10.19 -7.00 10.63
CA ARG A 166 -9.06 -6.23 11.16
C ARG A 166 -8.08 -7.16 11.85
N GLY A 167 -6.79 -6.91 11.63
CA GLY A 167 -5.74 -7.53 12.42
C GLY A 167 -5.66 -6.87 13.79
N ILE A 168 -5.68 -7.65 14.85
CA ILE A 168 -5.49 -7.14 16.21
C ILE A 168 -4.01 -7.28 16.56
N CYS A 169 -3.37 -6.15 16.88
CA CYS A 169 -1.98 -6.12 17.31
C CYS A 169 -1.91 -6.07 18.83
N THR A 170 -1.09 -6.94 19.42
CA THR A 170 -0.72 -6.84 20.84
C THR A 170 0.62 -6.14 20.92
N THR A 171 0.70 -5.07 21.70
CA THR A 171 1.94 -4.31 21.90
C THR A 171 2.45 -4.52 23.33
N ASN A 172 3.76 -4.60 23.48
CA ASN A 172 4.44 -4.57 24.76
C ASN A 172 5.40 -3.38 24.76
N GLU A 173 5.16 -2.38 25.60
CA GLU A 173 5.98 -1.17 25.80
C GLU A 173 6.50 -0.52 24.50
N ALA A 174 5.58 -0.20 23.57
CA ALA A 174 5.87 0.43 22.26
C ALA A 174 6.62 -0.45 21.25
N VAL A 175 6.96 -1.67 21.55
CA VAL A 175 7.44 -2.66 20.57
C VAL A 175 6.27 -3.58 20.22
N SER A 176 5.81 -3.53 18.98
CA SER A 176 4.81 -4.48 18.49
C SER A 176 5.48 -5.83 18.25
N TYR A 177 5.21 -6.77 19.12
CA TYR A 177 5.39 -8.18 18.75
C TYR A 177 4.18 -8.58 17.92
N THR A 178 4.27 -8.44 16.63
CA THR A 178 3.24 -8.93 15.75
C THR A 178 3.33 -10.45 15.70
N HIS A 179 2.63 -11.13 16.59
CA HIS A 179 2.16 -12.46 16.29
C HIS A 179 1.04 -12.29 15.26
N LEU A 180 1.41 -12.23 13.99
CA LEU A 180 0.47 -12.43 12.90
C LEU A 180 0.05 -13.89 12.90
N THR A 181 -0.89 -14.24 13.75
CA THR A 181 -1.75 -15.40 13.52
C THR A 181 -2.74 -14.97 12.46
N LEU A 182 -2.52 -15.38 11.21
CA LEU A 182 -3.51 -15.32 10.14
C LEU A 182 -4.54 -16.44 10.36
N PRO A 183 -5.82 -16.21 10.16
CA PRO A 183 -6.58 -14.98 10.31
C PRO A 183 -7.48 -15.06 11.55
N THR A 184 -7.38 -14.15 12.46
CA THR A 184 -8.46 -13.97 13.42
C THR A 184 -9.53 -13.14 12.73
N ILE A 185 -10.53 -13.79 12.16
CA ILE A 185 -11.79 -13.16 11.78
C ILE A 185 -12.50 -12.84 13.08
N CYS A 186 -12.34 -11.65 13.60
CA CYS A 186 -13.24 -11.12 14.62
C CYS A 186 -14.47 -10.57 13.89
N SER A 187 -15.54 -11.36 13.83
CA SER A 187 -16.88 -10.82 13.62
C SER A 187 -17.32 -10.20 14.95
N VAL A 188 -17.47 -8.89 14.99
CA VAL A 188 -18.18 -8.17 16.03
C VAL A 188 -19.61 -7.94 15.57
#